data_0a9fa301513f2a7bd9c11fd87919e65d
#
_entry.id   0a9fa301513f2a7bd9c11fd87919e65d
#
_cell.length_a   1.000
_cell.length_b   1.000
_cell.length_c   1.000
_cell.angle_alpha   90.00
_cell.angle_beta   90.00
_cell.angle_gamma   90.00
#
_symmetry.space_group_name_H-M   'P 1'
#
loop_
_entity.id
_entity.type
_entity.pdbx_description
1 polymer ?
#
loop_
_entity_poly.entity_id
_entity_poly.type
_entity_poly.pdbx_seq_one_letter_code
_entity_poly.pdbx_strand_id
1 'polypeptide(L)'
;MFFMASKVYFSKTITAEKVLEMYQLLGKKLPGSVAIKVHSGEEGNQNFLRPDFWKPVIDHVGGTVVECNTAYPGQRNTTKKHLKLFQKHGWSACFPVDLLDAEGPDMELSIPGGQVIQKNYVGKDMAHYDSTLVLSHFKGHPMGGYGGALKQLSIGYASSFGKAYIHGAGEPKKIWTANQDDFKRSMADAAMSVVEYFKGNAVYVNVMKNMSVDCDCCAVAKDPCMADIGILISEDPIAIDQACIDLVYSSDDPGKEHLIKRIESRNGILTIEAAAALGFGSREYELIEVE
;
A
#
# COMPACT_ATOMS: atom_id res chain seq x y z
N MET A 1 12.02 25.20 -12.14
CA MET A 1 10.68 24.71 -12.45
C MET A 1 9.96 24.63 -11.11
N PHE A 2 8.98 25.49 -10.84
CA PHE A 2 8.19 25.36 -9.60
C PHE A 2 7.31 24.13 -9.76
N PHE A 3 7.64 23.06 -9.05
CA PHE A 3 6.71 21.96 -8.91
C PHE A 3 5.50 22.49 -8.12
N MET A 4 4.32 22.42 -8.68
CA MET A 4 3.11 22.65 -7.88
C MET A 4 3.04 21.55 -6.82
N ALA A 5 2.71 21.92 -5.58
CA ALA A 5 2.53 20.94 -4.51
C ALA A 5 1.47 19.91 -4.92
N SER A 6 1.72 18.65 -4.62
CA SER A 6 0.79 17.56 -4.91
C SER A 6 -0.49 17.74 -4.10
N LYS A 7 -1.66 17.54 -4.71
CA LYS A 7 -2.94 17.64 -3.99
C LYS A 7 -3.23 16.36 -3.25
N VAL A 8 -3.60 16.48 -1.98
CA VAL A 8 -4.12 15.40 -1.16
C VAL A 8 -5.48 15.82 -0.63
N TYR A 9 -6.54 15.15 -1.07
CA TYR A 9 -7.87 15.38 -0.54
C TYR A 9 -8.06 14.57 0.74
N PHE A 10 -8.68 15.17 1.75
CA PHE A 10 -8.88 14.59 3.07
C PHE A 10 -10.31 14.74 3.54
N SER A 11 -10.89 13.68 4.11
CA SER A 11 -12.17 13.73 4.79
C SER A 11 -12.12 13.02 6.15
N LYS A 12 -12.72 13.62 7.16
CA LYS A 12 -12.91 13.00 8.49
C LYS A 12 -14.04 11.96 8.49
N THR A 13 -14.92 12.01 7.51
CA THR A 13 -16.01 11.03 7.36
C THR A 13 -15.46 9.73 6.78
N ILE A 14 -15.56 8.62 7.53
CA ILE A 14 -14.97 7.33 7.15
C ILE A 14 -16.10 6.34 6.82
N THR A 15 -16.63 6.45 5.62
CA THR A 15 -17.63 5.52 5.07
C THR A 15 -17.23 5.01 3.69
N ALA A 16 -17.83 3.92 3.27
CA ALA A 16 -17.61 3.35 1.94
C ALA A 16 -18.04 4.33 0.83
N GLU A 17 -19.13 5.05 1.04
CA GLU A 17 -19.67 6.05 0.12
C GLU A 17 -18.74 7.27 0.01
N LYS A 18 -18.11 7.67 1.11
CA LYS A 18 -17.15 8.80 1.11
C LYS A 18 -15.90 8.46 0.31
N VAL A 19 -15.42 7.21 0.31
CA VAL A 19 -14.31 6.79 -0.57
C VAL A 19 -14.68 7.01 -2.05
N LEU A 20 -15.89 6.61 -2.44
CA LEU A 20 -16.39 6.81 -3.81
C LEU A 20 -16.53 8.30 -4.14
N GLU A 21 -17.12 9.10 -3.26
CA GLU A 21 -17.28 10.54 -3.45
C GLU A 21 -15.94 11.24 -3.67
N MET A 22 -14.94 10.92 -2.83
CA MET A 22 -13.60 11.47 -2.97
C MET A 22 -12.91 11.03 -4.27
N TYR A 23 -13.11 9.77 -4.70
CA TYR A 23 -12.61 9.30 -5.99
C TYR A 23 -13.24 10.08 -7.15
N GLN A 24 -14.55 10.32 -7.10
CA GLN A 24 -15.26 11.11 -8.11
C GLN A 24 -14.80 12.59 -8.10
N LEU A 25 -14.56 13.16 -6.93
CA LEU A 25 -14.05 14.52 -6.75
C LEU A 25 -12.65 14.69 -7.37
N LEU A 26 -11.77 13.69 -7.20
CA LEU A 26 -10.45 13.68 -7.84
C LEU A 26 -10.55 13.75 -9.37
N GLY A 27 -11.61 13.19 -9.96
CA GLY A 27 -11.91 13.27 -11.38
C GLY A 27 -10.96 12.49 -12.29
N LYS A 28 -10.05 11.70 -11.73
CA LYS A 28 -9.11 10.86 -12.48
C LYS A 28 -9.79 9.61 -13.03
N LYS A 29 -9.74 9.44 -14.34
CA LYS A 29 -10.16 8.19 -15.00
C LYS A 29 -8.99 7.24 -15.13
N LEU A 30 -9.20 6.01 -14.71
CA LEU A 30 -8.25 4.92 -14.88
C LEU A 30 -8.56 4.19 -16.19
N PRO A 31 -7.65 4.23 -17.20
CA PRO A 31 -7.89 3.63 -18.50
C PRO A 31 -7.70 2.11 -18.51
N GLY A 32 -8.32 1.44 -19.45
CA GLY A 32 -8.10 0.03 -19.76
C GLY A 32 -8.52 -0.91 -18.66
N SER A 33 -7.76 -1.99 -18.49
CA SER A 33 -7.94 -2.97 -17.40
C SER A 33 -7.38 -2.41 -16.11
N VAL A 34 -8.20 -2.36 -15.05
CA VAL A 34 -7.82 -1.74 -13.77
C VAL A 34 -7.47 -2.80 -12.72
N ALA A 35 -6.24 -2.74 -12.20
CA ALA A 35 -5.84 -3.47 -11.01
C ALA A 35 -6.31 -2.74 -9.75
N ILE A 36 -7.17 -3.36 -8.95
CA ILE A 36 -7.56 -2.84 -7.64
C ILE A 36 -6.66 -3.48 -6.59
N LYS A 37 -5.61 -2.74 -6.19
CA LYS A 37 -4.64 -3.27 -5.24
C LYS A 37 -5.13 -3.11 -3.80
N VAL A 38 -5.32 -4.21 -3.13
CA VAL A 38 -5.77 -4.27 -1.72
C VAL A 38 -4.76 -5.03 -0.84
N HIS A 39 -5.02 -5.03 0.47
CA HIS A 39 -4.51 -6.01 1.41
C HIS A 39 -5.68 -6.84 1.93
N SER A 40 -5.75 -8.11 1.57
CA SER A 40 -6.90 -8.98 1.88
C SER A 40 -7.01 -9.38 3.36
N GLY A 41 -6.02 -9.03 4.18
CA GLY A 41 -5.87 -9.43 5.57
C GLY A 41 -5.27 -10.83 5.74
N GLU A 42 -4.42 -11.06 6.75
CA GLU A 42 -3.98 -12.40 7.14
C GLU A 42 -5.09 -13.09 7.94
N GLU A 43 -5.12 -14.42 7.92
CA GLU A 43 -6.09 -15.18 8.70
C GLU A 43 -5.97 -14.86 10.19
N GLY A 44 -7.11 -14.50 10.82
CA GLY A 44 -7.17 -14.11 12.23
C GLY A 44 -6.96 -12.60 12.50
N ASN A 45 -6.50 -11.83 11.52
CA ASN A 45 -6.39 -10.38 11.68
C ASN A 45 -7.79 -9.74 11.79
N GLN A 46 -8.00 -8.94 12.85
CA GLN A 46 -9.28 -8.30 13.13
C GLN A 46 -9.41 -6.87 12.58
N ASN A 47 -8.28 -6.23 12.22
CA ASN A 47 -8.23 -4.79 11.94
C ASN A 47 -8.35 -4.42 10.45
N PHE A 48 -8.08 -5.38 9.52
CA PHE A 48 -8.08 -5.06 8.09
C PHE A 48 -9.46 -4.62 7.60
N LEU A 49 -9.49 -3.74 6.62
CA LEU A 49 -10.71 -3.22 6.03
C LEU A 49 -11.36 -4.28 5.13
N ARG A 50 -12.63 -4.55 5.41
CA ARG A 50 -13.41 -5.60 4.75
C ARG A 50 -13.84 -5.22 3.33
N PRO A 51 -14.18 -6.20 2.46
CA PRO A 51 -14.62 -5.95 1.08
C PRO A 51 -15.75 -4.94 0.98
N ASP A 52 -16.73 -5.01 1.88
CA ASP A 52 -17.90 -4.12 1.87
C ASP A 52 -17.52 -2.64 1.99
N PHE A 53 -16.47 -2.32 2.75
CA PHE A 53 -15.99 -0.94 2.87
C PHE A 53 -15.46 -0.39 1.53
N TRP A 54 -14.91 -1.24 0.69
CA TRP A 54 -14.34 -0.84 -0.60
C TRP A 54 -15.33 -0.99 -1.77
N LYS A 55 -16.48 -1.64 -1.52
CA LYS A 55 -17.39 -2.05 -2.59
C LYS A 55 -17.87 -0.89 -3.47
N PRO A 56 -18.34 0.27 -2.95
CA PRO A 56 -18.83 1.34 -3.81
C PRO A 56 -17.78 1.86 -4.80
N VAL A 57 -16.54 2.07 -4.36
CA VAL A 57 -15.48 2.58 -5.25
C VAL A 57 -15.00 1.51 -6.23
N ILE A 58 -14.91 0.25 -5.83
CA ILE A 58 -14.52 -0.85 -6.72
C ILE A 58 -15.58 -1.09 -7.79
N ASP A 59 -16.86 -1.13 -7.42
CA ASP A 59 -17.97 -1.27 -8.38
C ASP A 59 -18.01 -0.11 -9.39
N HIS A 60 -17.72 1.12 -8.93
CA HIS A 60 -17.68 2.30 -9.80
C HIS A 60 -16.54 2.25 -10.81
N VAL A 61 -15.35 1.82 -10.36
CA VAL A 61 -14.15 1.74 -11.21
C VAL A 61 -14.21 0.54 -12.16
N GLY A 62 -14.79 -0.57 -11.71
CA GLY A 62 -14.97 -1.78 -12.53
C GLY A 62 -13.68 -2.55 -12.77
N GLY A 63 -12.85 -2.72 -11.73
CA GLY A 63 -11.57 -3.43 -11.84
C GLY A 63 -11.57 -4.83 -11.21
N THR A 64 -10.41 -5.49 -11.27
CA THR A 64 -10.13 -6.77 -10.62
C THR A 64 -9.30 -6.55 -9.36
N VAL A 65 -9.71 -7.15 -8.24
CA VAL A 65 -8.95 -7.10 -6.98
C VAL A 65 -7.69 -7.94 -7.12
N VAL A 66 -6.52 -7.33 -6.86
CA VAL A 66 -5.23 -7.98 -7.07
C VAL A 66 -4.38 -8.02 -5.80
N GLU A 67 -3.66 -9.12 -5.61
CA GLU A 67 -2.58 -9.31 -4.63
C GLU A 67 -1.49 -10.23 -5.16
N CYS A 68 -0.43 -10.42 -4.36
CA CYS A 68 0.61 -11.44 -4.57
C CYS A 68 0.82 -12.25 -3.30
N ASN A 69 1.27 -13.49 -3.45
CA ASN A 69 1.61 -14.40 -2.36
C ASN A 69 2.70 -13.81 -1.45
N THR A 70 2.74 -14.26 -0.18
CA THR A 70 3.78 -13.84 0.77
C THR A 70 5.02 -14.71 0.67
N ALA A 71 6.17 -14.15 1.06
CA ALA A 71 7.47 -14.84 1.12
C ALA A 71 7.70 -15.59 2.44
N TYR A 72 6.79 -15.50 3.39
CA TYR A 72 6.89 -16.09 4.73
C TYR A 72 5.68 -16.98 5.03
N PRO A 73 5.78 -17.88 6.01
CA PRO A 73 4.68 -18.78 6.37
C PRO A 73 3.41 -18.03 6.81
N GLY A 74 2.26 -18.50 6.32
CA GLY A 74 0.94 -17.95 6.60
C GLY A 74 -0.11 -18.54 5.66
N GLN A 75 -1.30 -17.95 5.65
CA GLN A 75 -2.38 -18.41 4.76
C GLN A 75 -2.33 -17.75 3.38
N ARG A 76 -1.35 -16.87 3.15
CA ARG A 76 -1.12 -16.20 1.86
C ARG A 76 0.19 -16.63 1.19
N ASN A 77 0.86 -17.68 1.67
CA ASN A 77 2.17 -18.09 1.15
C ASN A 77 2.12 -19.06 -0.04
N THR A 78 0.94 -19.48 -0.46
CA THR A 78 0.72 -20.25 -1.67
C THR A 78 -0.59 -19.83 -2.31
N THR A 79 -0.67 -19.89 -3.64
CA THR A 79 -1.87 -19.55 -4.42
C THR A 79 -3.12 -20.25 -3.89
N LYS A 80 -3.04 -21.56 -3.63
CA LYS A 80 -4.19 -22.33 -3.11
C LYS A 80 -4.71 -21.84 -1.77
N LYS A 81 -3.81 -21.50 -0.83
CA LYS A 81 -4.20 -21.00 0.49
C LYS A 81 -4.74 -19.57 0.39
N HIS A 82 -4.08 -18.73 -0.41
CA HIS A 82 -4.45 -17.35 -0.58
C HIS A 82 -5.83 -17.20 -1.23
N LEU A 83 -6.15 -17.98 -2.26
CA LEU A 83 -7.49 -18.01 -2.85
C LEU A 83 -8.56 -18.46 -1.85
N LYS A 84 -8.26 -19.45 -0.99
CA LYS A 84 -9.17 -19.83 0.10
C LYS A 84 -9.38 -18.68 1.10
N LEU A 85 -8.34 -17.93 1.39
CA LEU A 85 -8.44 -16.77 2.28
C LEU A 85 -9.25 -15.64 1.66
N PHE A 86 -9.09 -15.35 0.37
CA PHE A 86 -9.98 -14.44 -0.36
C PHE A 86 -11.45 -14.83 -0.23
N GLN A 87 -11.75 -16.13 -0.39
CA GLN A 87 -13.11 -16.63 -0.20
C GLN A 87 -13.58 -16.46 1.25
N LYS A 88 -12.75 -16.85 2.23
CA LYS A 88 -13.07 -16.76 3.66
C LYS A 88 -13.33 -15.32 4.11
N HIS A 89 -12.57 -14.37 3.59
CA HIS A 89 -12.69 -12.94 3.92
C HIS A 89 -13.76 -12.21 3.07
N GLY A 90 -14.43 -12.91 2.16
CA GLY A 90 -15.55 -12.38 1.36
C GLY A 90 -15.13 -11.65 0.08
N TRP A 91 -13.83 -11.55 -0.23
CA TRP A 91 -13.35 -10.84 -1.42
C TRP A 91 -13.87 -11.47 -2.71
N SER A 92 -13.74 -12.80 -2.86
CA SER A 92 -14.20 -13.51 -4.07
C SER A 92 -15.72 -13.56 -4.22
N ALA A 93 -16.49 -13.29 -3.15
CA ALA A 93 -17.93 -13.17 -3.24
C ALA A 93 -18.38 -11.80 -3.77
N CYS A 94 -17.53 -10.78 -3.59
CA CYS A 94 -17.85 -9.41 -3.97
C CYS A 94 -17.23 -9.01 -5.33
N PHE A 95 -16.06 -9.56 -5.69
CA PHE A 95 -15.25 -9.09 -6.82
C PHE A 95 -14.57 -10.23 -7.56
N PRO A 96 -14.22 -10.03 -8.86
CA PRO A 96 -13.15 -10.78 -9.50
C PRO A 96 -11.86 -10.59 -8.70
N VAL A 97 -11.12 -11.68 -8.48
CA VAL A 97 -9.83 -11.66 -7.75
C VAL A 97 -8.75 -12.29 -8.60
N ASP A 98 -7.54 -11.73 -8.53
CA ASP A 98 -6.37 -12.23 -9.25
C ASP A 98 -5.14 -12.21 -8.32
N LEU A 99 -4.39 -13.31 -8.31
CA LEU A 99 -3.09 -13.39 -7.66
C LEU A 99 -2.03 -13.29 -8.75
N LEU A 100 -1.43 -12.11 -8.85
CA LEU A 100 -0.53 -11.75 -9.95
C LEU A 100 0.68 -12.68 -10.10
N ASP A 101 1.07 -13.37 -9.03
CA ASP A 101 2.15 -14.35 -8.97
C ASP A 101 1.63 -15.80 -8.79
N ALA A 102 0.39 -16.08 -9.23
CA ALA A 102 -0.20 -17.43 -9.15
C ALA A 102 0.62 -18.46 -9.91
N GLU A 103 1.18 -18.05 -11.03
CA GLU A 103 2.02 -18.85 -11.92
C GLU A 103 3.30 -18.08 -12.26
N GLY A 104 4.44 -18.77 -12.31
CA GLY A 104 5.72 -18.15 -12.71
C GLY A 104 5.95 -18.13 -14.23
N PRO A 105 7.06 -17.57 -14.69
CA PRO A 105 8.05 -16.79 -13.93
C PRO A 105 7.55 -15.38 -13.60
N ASP A 106 8.23 -14.73 -12.62
CA ASP A 106 7.96 -13.32 -12.29
C ASP A 106 8.31 -12.40 -13.45
N MET A 107 7.61 -11.25 -13.51
CA MET A 107 8.00 -10.14 -14.38
C MET A 107 9.05 -9.29 -13.68
N GLU A 108 10.15 -8.98 -14.40
CA GLU A 108 11.21 -8.11 -13.91
C GLU A 108 10.96 -6.66 -14.35
N LEU A 109 10.94 -5.74 -13.41
CA LEU A 109 10.91 -4.31 -13.65
C LEU A 109 12.28 -3.71 -13.34
N SER A 110 12.86 -2.96 -14.27
CA SER A 110 14.10 -2.22 -14.05
C SER A 110 13.87 -1.03 -13.12
N ILE A 111 14.90 -0.68 -12.32
CA ILE A 111 14.90 0.47 -11.42
C ILE A 111 16.15 1.32 -11.72
N PRO A 112 16.14 2.12 -12.80
CA PRO A 112 17.25 2.99 -13.09
C PRO A 112 17.51 3.98 -11.97
N GLY A 113 18.72 3.98 -11.41
CA GLY A 113 19.06 4.87 -10.29
C GLY A 113 18.55 4.44 -8.92
N GLY A 114 18.06 3.21 -8.78
CA GLY A 114 17.69 2.66 -7.49
C GLY A 114 18.82 2.77 -6.45
N GLN A 115 18.46 3.08 -5.22
CA GLN A 115 19.43 3.37 -4.16
C GLN A 115 20.09 2.09 -3.61
N VAL A 116 19.35 0.98 -3.60
CA VAL A 116 19.78 -0.32 -3.06
C VAL A 116 19.56 -1.43 -4.08
N ILE A 117 18.38 -1.50 -4.70
CA ILE A 117 18.04 -2.52 -5.69
C ILE A 117 17.86 -1.90 -7.07
N GLN A 118 18.30 -2.62 -8.11
CA GLN A 118 18.21 -2.15 -9.51
C GLN A 118 17.08 -2.84 -10.29
N LYS A 119 16.37 -3.75 -9.64
CA LYS A 119 15.30 -4.57 -10.21
C LYS A 119 14.23 -4.83 -9.17
N ASN A 120 12.99 -4.97 -9.63
CA ASN A 120 11.87 -5.47 -8.84
C ASN A 120 11.28 -6.70 -9.53
N TYR A 121 10.86 -7.67 -8.76
CA TYR A 121 10.21 -8.89 -9.26
C TYR A 121 8.74 -8.84 -8.84
N VAL A 122 7.86 -8.61 -9.81
CA VAL A 122 6.41 -8.51 -9.60
C VAL A 122 5.71 -9.74 -10.17
N GLY A 123 4.49 -9.98 -9.76
CA GLY A 123 3.70 -11.06 -10.36
C GLY A 123 3.51 -10.81 -11.87
N LYS A 124 3.72 -11.85 -12.70
CA LYS A 124 3.69 -11.72 -14.18
C LYS A 124 2.34 -11.22 -14.69
N ASP A 125 1.25 -11.56 -13.99
CA ASP A 125 -0.10 -11.21 -14.42
C ASP A 125 -0.42 -9.72 -14.21
N MET A 126 0.50 -8.95 -13.58
CA MET A 126 0.46 -7.49 -13.61
C MET A 126 0.44 -6.94 -15.06
N ALA A 127 0.98 -7.69 -16.01
CA ALA A 127 0.95 -7.35 -17.44
C ALA A 127 -0.46 -7.28 -18.06
N HIS A 128 -1.48 -7.78 -17.38
CA HIS A 128 -2.88 -7.71 -17.83
C HIS A 128 -3.57 -6.38 -17.51
N TYR A 129 -2.88 -5.47 -16.80
CA TYR A 129 -3.48 -4.24 -16.29
C TYR A 129 -2.80 -2.98 -16.83
N ASP A 130 -3.62 -2.02 -17.24
CA ASP A 130 -3.19 -0.74 -17.84
C ASP A 130 -3.12 0.37 -16.78
N SER A 131 -3.84 0.23 -15.68
CA SER A 131 -3.96 1.22 -14.61
C SER A 131 -4.19 0.56 -13.25
N THR A 132 -4.05 1.35 -12.17
CA THR A 132 -4.26 0.83 -10.82
C THR A 132 -4.99 1.81 -9.91
N LEU A 133 -5.89 1.27 -9.07
CA LEU A 133 -6.42 1.91 -7.87
C LEU A 133 -5.82 1.20 -6.65
N VAL A 134 -4.99 1.92 -5.89
CA VAL A 134 -4.31 1.38 -4.70
C VAL A 134 -5.11 1.75 -3.46
N LEU A 135 -5.75 0.76 -2.86
CA LEU A 135 -6.60 0.90 -1.67
C LEU A 135 -5.83 0.44 -0.43
N SER A 136 -5.36 1.39 0.34
CA SER A 136 -4.50 1.12 1.50
C SER A 136 -5.23 1.36 2.81
N HIS A 137 -5.13 0.41 3.71
CA HIS A 137 -5.37 0.63 5.13
C HIS A 137 -4.08 1.22 5.73
N PHE A 138 -4.10 2.46 6.22
CA PHE A 138 -2.95 3.08 6.88
C PHE A 138 -2.86 2.62 8.33
N LYS A 139 -1.68 2.17 8.76
CA LYS A 139 -1.42 1.60 10.11
C LYS A 139 0.08 1.46 10.38
N GLY A 140 0.44 1.03 11.59
CA GLY A 140 1.79 0.62 11.93
C GLY A 140 2.27 -0.62 11.17
N HIS A 141 3.58 -0.83 11.18
CA HIS A 141 4.20 -2.02 10.60
C HIS A 141 5.42 -2.46 11.39
N PRO A 142 5.59 -3.76 11.70
CA PRO A 142 6.67 -4.25 12.57
C PRO A 142 8.08 -4.03 12.00
N MET A 143 8.27 -4.00 10.69
CA MET A 143 9.56 -3.76 10.04
C MET A 143 9.66 -2.37 9.39
N GLY A 144 8.65 -1.96 8.63
CA GLY A 144 8.65 -0.70 7.89
C GLY A 144 8.26 0.54 8.69
N GLY A 145 7.85 0.38 9.96
CA GLY A 145 7.34 1.48 10.79
C GLY A 145 5.86 1.77 10.55
N TYR A 146 5.46 1.97 9.33
CA TYR A 146 4.07 2.13 8.88
C TYR A 146 3.79 1.36 7.58
N GLY A 147 2.53 1.28 7.21
CA GLY A 147 2.08 0.77 5.92
C GLY A 147 1.01 1.67 5.32
N GLY A 148 1.24 2.14 4.09
CA GLY A 148 0.38 3.01 3.30
C GLY A 148 0.54 2.70 1.81
N ALA A 149 0.39 3.71 0.94
CA ALA A 149 0.46 3.59 -0.51
C ALA A 149 1.83 3.07 -0.99
N LEU A 150 2.94 3.61 -0.47
CA LEU A 150 4.30 3.17 -0.84
C LEU A 150 4.53 1.69 -0.54
N LYS A 151 4.03 1.19 0.60
CA LYS A 151 4.12 -0.23 0.93
C LYS A 151 3.26 -1.09 0.02
N GLN A 152 2.06 -0.64 -0.36
CA GLN A 152 1.20 -1.36 -1.30
C GLN A 152 1.83 -1.43 -2.69
N LEU A 153 2.47 -0.36 -3.14
CA LEU A 153 3.21 -0.34 -4.41
C LEU A 153 4.41 -1.30 -4.37
N SER A 154 5.25 -1.21 -3.35
CA SER A 154 6.47 -2.01 -3.25
C SER A 154 6.16 -3.48 -2.92
N ILE A 155 5.86 -3.76 -1.65
CA ILE A 155 5.64 -5.13 -1.16
C ILE A 155 4.33 -5.72 -1.72
N GLY A 156 3.31 -4.90 -1.96
CA GLY A 156 2.01 -5.38 -2.42
C GLY A 156 2.04 -5.96 -3.84
N TYR A 157 2.75 -5.34 -4.77
CA TYR A 157 2.89 -5.82 -6.15
C TYR A 157 4.01 -6.83 -6.35
N ALA A 158 5.01 -6.85 -5.46
CA ALA A 158 6.09 -7.82 -5.55
C ALA A 158 5.55 -9.25 -5.44
N SER A 159 6.07 -10.16 -6.27
CA SER A 159 5.83 -11.59 -6.15
C SER A 159 6.33 -12.13 -4.80
N SER A 160 6.05 -13.39 -4.49
CA SER A 160 6.62 -14.01 -3.30
C SER A 160 8.15 -13.91 -3.27
N PHE A 161 8.83 -14.15 -4.39
CA PHE A 161 10.28 -13.96 -4.52
C PHE A 161 10.67 -12.48 -4.39
N GLY A 162 9.95 -11.59 -5.08
CA GLY A 162 10.19 -10.14 -5.03
C GLY A 162 10.06 -9.56 -3.63
N LYS A 163 9.10 -10.05 -2.83
CA LYS A 163 8.97 -9.67 -1.42
C LYS A 163 10.22 -10.06 -0.61
N ALA A 164 10.73 -11.28 -0.81
CA ALA A 164 11.96 -11.71 -0.14
C ALA A 164 13.17 -10.88 -0.60
N TYR A 165 13.24 -10.55 -1.88
CA TYR A 165 14.30 -9.73 -2.47
C TYR A 165 14.30 -8.30 -1.90
N ILE A 166 13.15 -7.64 -1.83
CA ILE A 166 13.00 -6.29 -1.25
C ILE A 166 13.33 -6.30 0.25
N HIS A 167 12.75 -7.22 1.03
CA HIS A 167 13.03 -7.33 2.47
C HIS A 167 14.49 -7.64 2.76
N GLY A 168 15.13 -8.40 1.89
CA GLY A 168 16.53 -8.76 1.98
C GLY A 168 17.50 -7.73 1.39
N ALA A 169 16.99 -6.53 0.98
CA ALA A 169 17.81 -5.50 0.36
C ALA A 169 18.66 -6.04 -0.81
N GLY A 170 18.02 -6.79 -1.72
CA GLY A 170 18.66 -7.44 -2.87
C GLY A 170 19.14 -8.87 -2.61
N GLU A 171 19.09 -9.35 -1.38
CA GLU A 171 19.50 -10.70 -1.00
C GLU A 171 18.33 -11.49 -0.37
N PRO A 172 17.54 -12.27 -1.13
CA PRO A 172 16.31 -12.93 -0.64
C PRO A 172 16.51 -13.81 0.61
N LYS A 173 17.70 -14.36 0.80
CA LYS A 173 18.03 -15.16 1.99
C LYS A 173 18.13 -14.34 3.27
N LYS A 174 18.27 -13.03 3.17
CA LYS A 174 18.39 -12.10 4.29
C LYS A 174 17.07 -11.41 4.68
N ILE A 175 15.93 -12.00 4.31
CA ILE A 175 14.58 -11.42 4.55
C ILE A 175 14.35 -10.90 5.99
N TRP A 176 15.00 -11.51 6.98
CA TRP A 176 14.86 -11.12 8.40
C TRP A 176 16.10 -10.46 8.99
N THR A 177 17.23 -10.46 8.27
CA THR A 177 18.55 -10.04 8.80
C THR A 177 19.19 -8.91 8.01
N ALA A 178 18.56 -8.44 6.93
CA ALA A 178 19.05 -7.29 6.18
C ALA A 178 19.07 -6.02 7.03
N ASN A 179 19.92 -5.08 6.65
CA ASN A 179 19.91 -3.75 7.22
C ASN A 179 18.51 -3.13 7.04
N GLN A 180 17.93 -2.61 8.11
CA GLN A 180 16.55 -2.14 8.09
C GLN A 180 16.39 -0.83 7.29
N ASP A 181 17.42 0.00 7.21
CA ASP A 181 17.38 1.22 6.40
C ASP A 181 17.51 0.89 4.91
N ASP A 182 18.34 -0.10 4.55
CA ASP A 182 18.44 -0.59 3.18
C ASP A 182 17.13 -1.27 2.73
N PHE A 183 16.45 -1.99 3.63
CA PHE A 183 15.10 -2.51 3.35
C PHE A 183 14.11 -1.38 3.00
N LYS A 184 14.11 -0.27 3.75
CA LYS A 184 13.21 0.86 3.48
C LYS A 184 13.54 1.57 2.17
N ARG A 185 14.84 1.74 1.84
CA ARG A 185 15.26 2.24 0.53
C ARG A 185 14.88 1.28 -0.59
N SER A 186 15.02 -0.03 -0.37
CA SER A 186 14.55 -1.03 -1.35
C SER A 186 13.04 -0.99 -1.57
N MET A 187 12.24 -0.65 -0.53
CA MET A 187 10.80 -0.41 -0.72
C MET A 187 10.56 0.82 -1.60
N ALA A 188 11.30 1.91 -1.39
CA ALA A 188 11.20 3.11 -2.23
C ALA A 188 11.57 2.81 -3.69
N ASP A 189 12.69 2.10 -3.89
CA ASP A 189 13.15 1.64 -5.21
C ASP A 189 12.05 0.82 -5.91
N ALA A 190 11.52 -0.19 -5.22
CA ALA A 190 10.48 -1.05 -5.78
C ALA A 190 9.16 -0.30 -6.07
N ALA A 191 8.76 0.65 -5.20
CA ALA A 191 7.58 1.48 -5.43
C ALA A 191 7.71 2.32 -6.70
N MET A 192 8.90 2.92 -6.94
CA MET A 192 9.19 3.67 -8.16
C MET A 192 8.93 2.83 -9.41
N SER A 193 9.42 1.60 -9.45
CA SER A 193 9.25 0.73 -10.63
C SER A 193 7.78 0.46 -10.98
N VAL A 194 6.91 0.36 -9.98
CA VAL A 194 5.48 0.16 -10.18
C VAL A 194 4.78 1.45 -10.64
N VAL A 195 5.16 2.60 -10.06
CA VAL A 195 4.66 3.91 -10.52
C VAL A 195 5.04 4.16 -11.99
N GLU A 196 6.29 3.88 -12.36
CA GLU A 196 6.76 4.01 -13.74
C GLU A 196 6.07 3.03 -14.68
N TYR A 197 5.80 1.81 -14.23
CA TYR A 197 5.05 0.81 -15.03
C TYR A 197 3.67 1.33 -15.42
N PHE A 198 2.90 1.87 -14.50
CA PHE A 198 1.57 2.41 -14.77
C PHE A 198 1.57 3.82 -15.40
N LYS A 199 2.73 4.46 -15.55
CA LYS A 199 2.89 5.74 -16.29
C LYS A 199 1.91 6.84 -15.84
N GLY A 200 1.68 6.97 -14.54
CA GLY A 200 0.74 7.94 -13.97
C GLY A 200 -0.74 7.52 -14.04
N ASN A 201 -1.05 6.32 -14.55
CA ASN A 201 -2.42 5.76 -14.53
C ASN A 201 -2.68 5.09 -13.17
N ALA A 202 -2.52 5.84 -12.10
CA ALA A 202 -2.68 5.35 -10.74
C ALA A 202 -3.43 6.36 -9.87
N VAL A 203 -4.23 5.85 -8.93
CA VAL A 203 -4.85 6.62 -7.85
C VAL A 203 -4.60 5.89 -6.54
N TYR A 204 -4.32 6.65 -5.50
CA TYR A 204 -3.99 6.14 -4.16
C TYR A 204 -5.03 6.59 -3.15
N VAL A 205 -5.52 5.66 -2.35
CA VAL A 205 -6.42 5.91 -1.23
C VAL A 205 -5.77 5.33 0.03
N ASN A 206 -5.63 6.16 1.06
CA ASN A 206 -5.23 5.72 2.39
C ASN A 206 -6.40 5.92 3.36
N VAL A 207 -6.80 4.88 4.07
CA VAL A 207 -7.84 4.94 5.09
C VAL A 207 -7.21 4.76 6.46
N MET A 208 -7.34 5.80 7.28
CA MET A 208 -6.81 5.89 8.64
C MET A 208 -7.90 5.51 9.65
N LYS A 209 -8.29 4.25 9.62
CA LYS A 209 -9.33 3.61 10.46
C LYS A 209 -8.79 2.34 11.10
N ASN A 210 -9.15 2.05 12.34
CA ASN A 210 -8.67 0.86 13.06
C ASN A 210 -7.13 0.76 13.08
N MET A 211 -6.46 1.88 13.26
CA MET A 211 -4.99 1.96 13.18
C MET A 211 -4.32 1.26 14.37
N SER A 212 -3.80 0.07 14.11
CA SER A 212 -2.95 -0.68 15.05
C SER A 212 -1.47 -0.33 14.84
N VAL A 213 -0.63 -0.61 15.84
CA VAL A 213 0.82 -0.62 15.66
C VAL A 213 1.31 -1.79 14.80
N ASP A 214 0.46 -2.79 14.58
CA ASP A 214 0.75 -3.97 13.77
C ASP A 214 0.05 -3.89 12.41
N CYS A 215 0.57 -4.65 11.45
CA CYS A 215 0.07 -4.69 10.08
C CYS A 215 -1.02 -5.76 9.91
N ASP A 216 -1.89 -5.57 8.91
CA ASP A 216 -2.88 -6.58 8.48
C ASP A 216 -2.24 -7.91 8.04
N CYS A 217 -0.93 -7.95 7.85
CA CYS A 217 -0.17 -9.17 7.58
C CYS A 217 0.15 -10.00 8.84
N CYS A 218 -0.17 -9.49 10.02
CA CYS A 218 -0.04 -10.21 11.28
C CYS A 218 -1.34 -10.96 11.56
N ALA A 219 -1.29 -12.26 11.78
CA ALA A 219 -2.47 -13.08 12.11
C ALA A 219 -3.13 -12.62 13.42
N VAL A 220 -2.31 -12.27 14.42
CA VAL A 220 -2.75 -11.70 15.69
C VAL A 220 -2.13 -10.30 15.80
N ALA A 221 -2.91 -9.30 15.44
CA ALA A 221 -2.51 -7.89 15.58
C ALA A 221 -3.01 -7.35 16.93
N LYS A 222 -2.31 -6.33 17.45
CA LYS A 222 -2.83 -5.54 18.57
C LYS A 222 -4.10 -4.81 18.14
N ASP A 223 -4.93 -4.49 19.11
CA ASP A 223 -6.08 -3.62 18.87
C ASP A 223 -5.64 -2.24 18.36
N PRO A 224 -6.53 -1.47 17.72
CA PRO A 224 -6.25 -0.09 17.33
C PRO A 224 -5.71 0.71 18.51
N CYS A 225 -4.67 1.50 18.27
CA CYS A 225 -3.96 2.21 19.33
C CYS A 225 -4.38 3.67 19.49
N MET A 226 -5.16 4.20 18.55
CA MET A 226 -5.66 5.58 18.56
C MET A 226 -6.99 5.68 17.81
N ALA A 227 -7.66 6.82 17.95
CA ALA A 227 -8.89 7.13 17.22
C ALA A 227 -8.66 7.14 15.71
N ASP A 228 -9.71 6.82 14.96
CA ASP A 228 -9.75 6.95 13.51
C ASP A 228 -9.57 8.42 13.10
N ILE A 229 -8.83 8.68 12.01
CA ILE A 229 -8.54 10.06 11.57
C ILE A 229 -9.35 10.44 10.33
N GLY A 230 -9.36 9.58 9.29
CA GLY A 230 -10.04 9.93 8.06
C GLY A 230 -9.64 9.09 6.85
N ILE A 231 -10.06 9.60 5.69
CA ILE A 231 -9.73 9.04 4.37
C ILE A 231 -8.93 10.10 3.59
N LEU A 232 -7.86 9.66 2.93
CA LEU A 232 -7.09 10.49 2.02
C LEU A 232 -7.12 9.89 0.61
N ILE A 233 -7.06 10.76 -0.41
CA ILE A 233 -6.91 10.36 -1.81
C ILE A 233 -5.98 11.32 -2.55
N SER A 234 -5.13 10.76 -3.42
CA SER A 234 -4.17 11.53 -4.22
C SER A 234 -3.74 10.76 -5.46
N GLU A 235 -3.14 11.47 -6.42
CA GLU A 235 -2.39 10.89 -7.54
C GLU A 235 -0.89 10.73 -7.22
N ASP A 236 -0.44 11.17 -6.04
CA ASP A 236 0.96 11.08 -5.59
C ASP A 236 1.07 10.17 -4.35
N PRO A 237 1.75 9.00 -4.45
CA PRO A 237 1.86 8.05 -3.36
C PRO A 237 2.76 8.54 -2.22
N ILE A 238 3.69 9.46 -2.50
CA ILE A 238 4.59 10.04 -1.50
C ILE A 238 3.84 11.09 -0.69
N ALA A 239 3.14 12.00 -1.38
CA ALA A 239 2.34 13.05 -0.77
C ALA A 239 1.26 12.48 0.17
N ILE A 240 0.54 11.44 -0.27
CA ILE A 240 -0.53 10.85 0.53
C ILE A 240 0.01 10.14 1.78
N ASP A 241 1.15 9.43 1.69
CA ASP A 241 1.77 8.79 2.84
C ASP A 241 2.35 9.85 3.81
N GLN A 242 2.97 10.93 3.28
CA GLN A 242 3.44 12.05 4.11
C GLN A 242 2.28 12.71 4.86
N ALA A 243 1.17 12.98 4.18
CA ALA A 243 -0.01 13.58 4.79
C ALA A 243 -0.59 12.70 5.92
N CYS A 244 -0.62 11.38 5.74
CA CYS A 244 -1.04 10.46 6.80
C CYS A 244 -0.11 10.53 8.02
N ILE A 245 1.20 10.57 7.82
CA ILE A 245 2.18 10.74 8.90
C ILE A 245 1.93 12.04 9.65
N ASP A 246 1.79 13.16 8.93
CA ASP A 246 1.58 14.48 9.54
C ASP A 246 0.28 14.53 10.35
N LEU A 247 -0.79 13.89 9.85
CA LEU A 247 -2.06 13.78 10.57
C LEU A 247 -1.95 12.94 11.85
N VAL A 248 -1.14 11.85 11.84
CA VAL A 248 -0.87 11.10 13.08
C VAL A 248 -0.13 11.98 14.08
N TYR A 249 0.92 12.67 13.66
CA TYR A 249 1.75 13.50 14.54
C TYR A 249 0.98 14.71 15.11
N SER A 250 0.08 15.30 14.32
CA SER A 250 -0.74 16.45 14.73
C SER A 250 -2.01 16.08 15.49
N SER A 251 -2.37 14.79 15.61
CA SER A 251 -3.57 14.34 16.32
C SER A 251 -3.52 14.73 17.81
N ASP A 252 -4.67 15.08 18.39
CA ASP A 252 -4.80 15.34 19.83
C ASP A 252 -5.02 14.05 20.65
N ASP A 253 -5.25 12.92 19.99
CA ASP A 253 -5.44 11.63 20.67
C ASP A 253 -4.12 11.15 21.29
N PRO A 254 -4.06 10.93 22.64
CA PRO A 254 -2.85 10.46 23.29
C PRO A 254 -2.39 9.06 22.82
N GLY A 255 -3.29 8.26 22.25
CA GLY A 255 -2.95 6.96 21.68
C GLY A 255 -2.00 7.04 20.47
N LYS A 256 -1.87 8.21 19.83
CA LYS A 256 -0.90 8.44 18.76
C LYS A 256 0.53 8.08 19.14
N GLU A 257 0.91 8.23 20.42
CA GLU A 257 2.26 7.96 20.91
C GLU A 257 2.69 6.51 20.65
N HIS A 258 1.75 5.57 20.65
CA HIS A 258 2.05 4.16 20.33
C HIS A 258 2.42 3.99 18.85
N LEU A 259 1.71 4.69 17.96
CA LEU A 259 1.96 4.63 16.52
C LEU A 259 3.22 5.41 16.15
N ILE A 260 3.42 6.61 16.71
CA ILE A 260 4.63 7.42 16.55
C ILE A 260 5.86 6.60 16.97
N LYS A 261 5.83 6.00 18.15
CA LYS A 261 6.92 5.14 18.64
C LYS A 261 7.21 3.97 17.69
N ARG A 262 6.18 3.36 17.07
CA ARG A 262 6.36 2.31 16.08
C ARG A 262 7.05 2.87 14.84
N ILE A 263 6.61 4.01 14.31
CA ILE A 263 7.17 4.67 13.13
C ILE A 263 8.64 5.02 13.37
N GLU A 264 8.93 5.72 14.47
CA GLU A 264 10.28 6.19 14.80
C GLU A 264 11.25 5.05 15.13
N SER A 265 10.83 4.07 15.95
CA SER A 265 11.68 2.92 16.31
C SER A 265 12.09 2.05 15.11
N ARG A 266 11.42 2.21 13.99
CA ARG A 266 11.72 1.53 12.72
C ARG A 266 12.27 2.47 11.66
N ASN A 267 12.54 3.74 11.98
CA ASN A 267 12.95 4.76 11.01
C ASN A 267 11.99 4.78 9.79
N GLY A 268 10.66 4.73 10.06
CA GLY A 268 9.64 4.53 9.01
C GLY A 268 9.58 5.65 7.98
N ILE A 269 9.92 6.89 8.38
CA ILE A 269 9.95 8.06 7.49
C ILE A 269 10.98 7.89 6.35
N LEU A 270 12.02 7.11 6.56
CA LEU A 270 13.06 6.89 5.55
C LEU A 270 12.49 6.35 4.22
N THR A 271 11.39 5.58 4.25
CA THR A 271 10.75 5.11 3.01
C THR A 271 10.23 6.29 2.18
N ILE A 272 9.60 7.29 2.82
CA ILE A 272 9.09 8.50 2.17
C ILE A 272 10.26 9.36 1.67
N GLU A 273 11.30 9.54 2.49
CA GLU A 273 12.48 10.33 2.14
C GLU A 273 13.24 9.73 0.95
N ALA A 274 13.44 8.42 0.98
CA ALA A 274 14.07 7.68 -0.11
C ALA A 274 13.24 7.75 -1.41
N ALA A 275 11.91 7.62 -1.31
CA ALA A 275 11.00 7.74 -2.45
C ALA A 275 11.04 9.15 -3.05
N ALA A 276 11.03 10.20 -2.23
CA ALA A 276 11.13 11.58 -2.69
C ALA A 276 12.49 11.87 -3.36
N ALA A 277 13.57 11.30 -2.83
CA ALA A 277 14.90 11.42 -3.42
C ALA A 277 15.01 10.76 -4.82
N LEU A 278 14.18 9.75 -5.11
CA LEU A 278 14.07 9.12 -6.43
C LEU A 278 13.25 9.97 -7.42
N GLY A 279 12.49 10.96 -6.94
CA GLY A 279 11.83 11.97 -7.78
C GLY A 279 10.52 11.53 -8.47
N PHE A 280 9.88 10.45 -8.02
CA PHE A 280 8.60 10.01 -8.60
C PHE A 280 7.35 10.55 -7.88
N GLY A 281 7.51 11.51 -6.98
CA GLY A 281 6.48 12.24 -6.25
C GLY A 281 7.11 13.23 -5.29
N SER A 282 6.30 13.88 -4.44
CA SER A 282 6.73 14.97 -3.55
C SER A 282 6.27 14.77 -2.11
N ARG A 283 7.11 15.18 -1.15
CA ARG A 283 6.71 15.33 0.26
C ARG A 283 5.94 16.63 0.51
N GLU A 284 6.09 17.61 -0.38
CA GLU A 284 5.32 18.85 -0.32
C GLU A 284 3.95 18.63 -0.96
N TYR A 285 2.89 18.96 -0.22
CA TYR A 285 1.52 18.74 -0.65
C TYR A 285 0.60 19.86 -0.16
N GLU A 286 -0.52 20.01 -0.85
CA GLU A 286 -1.67 20.82 -0.41
C GLU A 286 -2.74 19.87 0.14
N LEU A 287 -3.07 20.00 1.44
CA LEU A 287 -4.16 19.23 2.03
C LEU A 287 -5.49 19.97 1.79
N ILE A 288 -6.39 19.32 1.07
CA ILE A 288 -7.72 19.86 0.72
C ILE A 288 -8.77 19.09 1.51
N GLU A 289 -9.33 19.73 2.54
CA GLU A 289 -10.39 19.13 3.37
C GLU A 289 -11.71 19.10 2.58
N VAL A 290 -12.37 17.93 2.60
CA VAL A 290 -13.64 17.63 1.93
C VAL A 290 -14.66 17.28 3.01
N GLU A 291 -15.76 18.03 3.06
CA GLU A 291 -16.86 17.79 4.03
C GLU A 291 -17.64 16.50 3.77
#